data_2c999779a909c81d017d3da8c0969141
#
_entry.id   2c999779a909c81d017d3da8c0969141
#
_cell.length_a   1.000
_cell.length_b   1.000
_cell.length_c   1.000
_cell.angle_alpha   90.00
_cell.angle_beta   90.00
_cell.angle_gamma   90.00
#
_symmetry.space_group_name_H-M   'P 1'
#
loop_
_entity.id
_entity.type
_entity.pdbx_description
1 polymer ?
#
loop_
_entity_poly.entity_id
_entity_poly.type
_entity_poly.pdbx_seq_one_letter_code
_entity_poly.pdbx_strand_id
1 'polypeptide(L)'
;MDTEEVDLLVIGGGVAGLTAALVAAIEGLSVMVCEKTGQLGGTAASSAGTVWVPGSSQSQRAGLADPLEGARRYLAAEIDTDSGADLREAFLATGPRVLDYLERHSDVVFAPAARHP
;
A
#
# COMPACT_ATOMS: atom_id res chain seq x y z
N MET A 1 -2.05 1.59 36.99
CA MET A 1 -1.84 1.13 35.60
C MET A 1 -1.89 2.36 34.71
N ASP A 2 -0.80 2.65 34.03
CA ASP A 2 -0.77 3.80 33.14
C ASP A 2 -1.59 3.48 31.90
N THR A 3 -2.55 4.32 31.58
CA THR A 3 -3.42 4.18 30.41
C THR A 3 -3.07 5.30 29.45
N GLU A 4 -2.73 4.95 28.23
CA GLU A 4 -2.56 5.92 27.12
C GLU A 4 -3.84 5.95 26.28
N GLU A 5 -4.30 7.15 25.97
CA GLU A 5 -5.46 7.38 25.12
C GLU A 5 -4.98 7.89 23.75
N VAL A 6 -5.43 7.22 22.71
CA VAL A 6 -5.09 7.56 21.32
C VAL A 6 -6.33 7.50 20.44
N ASP A 7 -6.33 8.24 19.33
CA ASP A 7 -7.44 8.24 18.37
C ASP A 7 -7.47 6.93 17.56
N LEU A 8 -6.30 6.35 17.28
CA LEU A 8 -6.17 5.10 16.53
C LEU A 8 -5.13 4.17 17.16
N LEU A 9 -5.56 2.96 17.48
CA LEU A 9 -4.69 1.85 17.85
C LEU A 9 -4.53 0.89 16.66
N VAL A 10 -3.31 0.72 16.18
CA VAL A 10 -2.96 -0.21 15.09
C VAL A 10 -2.30 -1.46 15.69
N ILE A 11 -2.87 -2.61 15.44
CA ILE A 11 -2.34 -3.90 15.88
C ILE A 11 -1.58 -4.56 14.71
N GLY A 12 -0.27 -4.62 14.84
CA GLY A 12 0.65 -5.15 13.84
C GLY A 12 1.39 -4.08 13.05
N GLY A 13 2.72 -4.13 13.08
CA GLY A 13 3.65 -3.20 12.42
C GLY A 13 4.11 -3.67 11.05
N GLY A 14 3.30 -4.46 10.32
CA GLY A 14 3.54 -4.78 8.92
C GLY A 14 3.14 -3.62 7.99
N VAL A 15 3.32 -3.78 6.67
CA VAL A 15 3.08 -2.71 5.68
C VAL A 15 1.65 -2.13 5.77
N ALA A 16 0.65 -2.97 5.98
CA ALA A 16 -0.73 -2.52 6.10
C ALA A 16 -0.94 -1.65 7.36
N GLY A 17 -0.45 -2.12 8.52
CA GLY A 17 -0.55 -1.38 9.78
C GLY A 17 0.23 -0.08 9.74
N LEU A 18 1.46 -0.10 9.21
CA LEU A 18 2.28 1.11 9.09
C LEU A 18 1.66 2.12 8.11
N THR A 19 1.05 1.66 7.02
CA THR A 19 0.33 2.56 6.10
C THR A 19 -0.89 3.20 6.78
N ALA A 20 -1.67 2.42 7.52
CA ALA A 20 -2.81 2.95 8.27
C ALA A 20 -2.37 3.98 9.33
N ALA A 21 -1.30 3.67 10.07
CA ALA A 21 -0.73 4.57 11.07
C ALA A 21 -0.21 5.87 10.44
N LEU A 22 0.51 5.77 9.32
CA LEU A 22 1.05 6.92 8.60
C LEU A 22 -0.07 7.83 8.09
N VAL A 23 -1.08 7.27 7.44
CA VAL A 23 -2.22 8.06 6.93
C VAL A 23 -2.95 8.74 8.09
N ALA A 24 -3.23 8.04 9.18
CA ALA A 24 -3.88 8.64 10.34
C ALA A 24 -3.06 9.78 10.95
N ALA A 25 -1.73 9.61 11.06
CA ALA A 25 -0.84 10.65 11.55
C ALA A 25 -0.79 11.87 10.61
N ILE A 26 -0.79 11.66 9.28
CA ILE A 26 -0.88 12.74 8.28
C ILE A 26 -2.19 13.53 8.47
N GLU A 27 -3.29 12.85 8.77
CA GLU A 27 -4.60 13.48 9.04
C GLU A 27 -4.70 14.12 10.45
N GLY A 28 -3.62 14.10 11.23
CA GLY A 28 -3.53 14.78 12.52
C GLY A 28 -4.04 13.98 13.70
N LEU A 29 -4.27 12.68 13.55
CA LEU A 29 -4.69 11.79 14.63
C LEU A 29 -3.50 11.34 15.48
N SER A 30 -3.72 11.15 16.78
CA SER A 30 -2.79 10.47 17.67
C SER A 30 -2.86 8.96 17.41
N VAL A 31 -1.70 8.33 17.16
CA VAL A 31 -1.65 6.94 16.73
C VAL A 31 -0.69 6.14 17.57
N MET A 32 -1.10 4.95 17.98
CA MET A 32 -0.24 3.95 18.60
C MET A 32 -0.18 2.69 17.72
N VAL A 33 1.03 2.19 17.49
CA VAL A 33 1.26 0.91 16.82
C VAL A 33 1.77 -0.11 17.81
N CYS A 34 1.06 -1.23 17.95
CA CYS A 34 1.48 -2.36 18.76
C CYS A 34 1.98 -3.48 17.84
N GLU A 35 3.25 -3.86 18.03
CA GLU A 35 3.88 -4.96 17.29
C GLU A 35 4.32 -6.07 18.27
N LYS A 36 4.08 -7.32 17.89
CA LYS A 36 4.42 -8.50 18.73
C LYS A 36 5.92 -8.77 18.83
N THR A 37 6.70 -8.28 17.88
CA THR A 37 8.15 -8.49 17.81
C THR A 37 8.90 -7.19 18.14
N GLY A 38 10.21 -7.29 18.35
CA GLY A 38 11.06 -6.12 18.56
C GLY A 38 11.38 -5.31 17.30
N GLN A 39 10.77 -5.65 16.15
CA GLN A 39 11.04 -5.03 14.85
C GLN A 39 9.75 -4.76 14.09
N LEU A 40 9.67 -3.57 13.48
CA LEU A 40 8.60 -3.20 12.57
C LEU A 40 8.88 -3.70 11.15
N GLY A 41 7.84 -3.77 10.32
CA GLY A 41 7.92 -4.06 8.90
C GLY A 41 7.28 -5.39 8.50
N GLY A 42 7.15 -6.34 9.42
CA GLY A 42 6.57 -7.66 9.15
C GLY A 42 7.30 -8.38 7.99
N THR A 43 6.58 -9.18 7.21
CA THR A 43 7.14 -9.89 6.05
C THR A 43 7.66 -8.94 4.96
N ALA A 44 7.11 -7.74 4.85
CA ALA A 44 7.55 -6.76 3.87
C ALA A 44 9.01 -6.32 4.10
N ALA A 45 9.48 -6.28 5.34
CA ALA A 45 10.86 -5.91 5.68
C ALA A 45 11.91 -6.90 5.14
N SER A 46 11.53 -8.14 4.86
CA SER A 46 12.39 -9.17 4.29
C SER A 46 12.16 -9.39 2.78
N SER A 47 11.32 -8.58 2.17
CA SER A 47 11.03 -8.60 0.73
C SER A 47 11.93 -7.65 -0.06
N ALA A 48 11.83 -7.66 -1.38
CA ALA A 48 12.47 -6.67 -2.25
C ALA A 48 11.85 -5.25 -2.15
N GLY A 49 10.78 -5.07 -1.38
CA GLY A 49 10.08 -3.81 -1.21
C GLY A 49 9.28 -3.36 -2.44
N THR A 50 9.05 -4.25 -3.40
CA THR A 50 8.30 -3.93 -4.62
C THR A 50 6.80 -3.93 -4.35
N VAL A 51 6.11 -2.91 -4.85
CA VAL A 51 4.64 -2.84 -4.88
C VAL A 51 4.18 -2.85 -6.33
N TRP A 52 3.10 -3.58 -6.61
CA TRP A 52 2.47 -3.60 -7.93
C TRP A 52 1.19 -2.76 -7.90
N VAL A 53 1.24 -1.61 -8.55
CA VAL A 53 0.10 -0.68 -8.65
C VAL A 53 -0.03 -0.22 -10.10
N PRO A 54 -0.83 -0.95 -10.91
CA PRO A 54 -1.07 -0.62 -12.31
C PRO A 54 -1.67 0.78 -12.48
N GLY A 55 -1.28 1.46 -13.56
CA GLY A 55 -1.78 2.79 -13.90
C GLY A 55 -1.26 3.90 -12.99
N SER A 56 -0.21 3.64 -12.21
CA SER A 56 0.37 4.65 -11.31
C SER A 56 0.96 5.83 -12.08
N SER A 57 0.88 7.02 -11.48
CA SER A 57 1.47 8.24 -12.05
C SER A 57 3.00 8.14 -12.16
N GLN A 58 3.63 7.40 -11.25
CA GLN A 58 5.06 7.10 -11.24
C GLN A 58 5.48 6.34 -12.51
N SER A 59 4.76 5.26 -12.85
CA SER A 59 5.00 4.50 -14.09
C SER A 59 4.75 5.35 -15.33
N GLN A 60 3.69 6.13 -15.34
CA GLN A 60 3.36 7.03 -16.47
C GLN A 60 4.46 8.07 -16.70
N ARG A 61 4.96 8.72 -15.65
CA ARG A 61 6.08 9.68 -15.75
C ARG A 61 7.38 9.05 -16.25
N ALA A 62 7.57 7.77 -15.95
CA ALA A 62 8.73 7.01 -16.44
C ALA A 62 8.56 6.45 -17.86
N GLY A 63 7.42 6.69 -18.52
CA GLY A 63 7.12 6.15 -19.85
C GLY A 63 6.87 4.65 -19.87
N LEU A 64 6.54 4.05 -18.73
CA LEU A 64 6.21 2.64 -18.62
C LEU A 64 4.71 2.46 -18.87
N ALA A 65 4.35 1.71 -19.90
CA ALA A 65 2.96 1.39 -20.18
C ALA A 65 2.48 0.27 -19.25
N ASP A 66 1.57 0.60 -18.36
CA ASP A 66 0.90 -0.37 -17.49
C ASP A 66 -0.60 -0.05 -17.39
N PRO A 67 -1.35 -0.31 -18.48
CA PRO A 67 -2.75 0.07 -18.56
C PRO A 67 -3.61 -0.79 -17.62
N LEU A 68 -4.56 -0.16 -16.93
CA LEU A 68 -5.50 -0.85 -16.00
C LEU A 68 -6.24 -2.00 -16.66
N GLU A 69 -6.55 -1.90 -17.95
CA GLU A 69 -7.22 -2.97 -18.69
C GLU A 69 -6.35 -4.23 -18.82
N GLY A 70 -5.04 -4.06 -18.99
CA GLY A 70 -4.08 -5.16 -18.96
C GLY A 70 -4.05 -5.84 -17.61
N ALA A 71 -4.03 -5.05 -16.54
CA ALA A 71 -4.06 -5.55 -15.17
C ALA A 71 -5.36 -6.30 -14.84
N ARG A 72 -6.52 -5.80 -15.29
CA ARG A 72 -7.80 -6.50 -15.15
C ARG A 72 -7.79 -7.87 -15.79
N ARG A 73 -7.32 -7.94 -17.05
CA ARG A 73 -7.22 -9.22 -17.78
C ARG A 73 -6.27 -10.19 -17.09
N TYR A 74 -5.14 -9.70 -16.62
CA TYR A 74 -4.17 -10.52 -15.86
C TYR A 74 -4.82 -11.09 -14.60
N LEU A 75 -5.42 -10.25 -13.76
CA LEU A 75 -6.07 -10.69 -12.53
C LEU A 75 -7.23 -11.67 -12.79
N ALA A 76 -8.00 -11.45 -13.86
CA ALA A 76 -9.09 -12.36 -14.24
C ALA A 76 -8.57 -13.73 -14.74
N ALA A 77 -7.38 -13.77 -15.36
CA ALA A 77 -6.78 -15.02 -15.82
C ALA A 77 -6.13 -15.82 -14.68
N GLU A 78 -5.54 -15.12 -13.69
CA GLU A 78 -4.82 -15.76 -12.58
C GLU A 78 -5.74 -16.18 -11.42
N ILE A 79 -6.88 -15.49 -11.27
CA ILE A 79 -7.80 -15.72 -10.16
C ILE A 79 -9.09 -16.33 -10.71
N ASP A 80 -9.17 -17.66 -10.66
CA ASP A 80 -10.30 -18.44 -11.18
C ASP A 80 -11.51 -18.42 -10.21
N THR A 81 -11.90 -17.21 -9.77
CA THR A 81 -13.08 -17.05 -8.92
C THR A 81 -13.57 -15.60 -8.94
N ASP A 82 -14.88 -15.41 -8.87
CA ASP A 82 -15.50 -14.09 -8.69
C ASP A 82 -15.39 -13.57 -7.26
N SER A 83 -14.94 -14.40 -6.33
CA SER A 83 -14.74 -13.98 -4.94
C SER A 83 -13.74 -12.83 -4.87
N GLY A 84 -14.16 -11.71 -4.26
CA GLY A 84 -13.33 -10.50 -4.13
C GLY A 84 -13.15 -9.70 -5.42
N ALA A 85 -14.00 -9.87 -6.43
CA ALA A 85 -13.94 -9.08 -7.66
C ALA A 85 -14.08 -7.58 -7.40
N ASP A 86 -14.96 -7.21 -6.48
CA ASP A 86 -15.17 -5.85 -6.00
C ASP A 86 -13.91 -5.26 -5.32
N LEU A 87 -13.20 -6.07 -4.54
CA LEU A 87 -11.94 -5.67 -3.90
C LEU A 87 -10.82 -5.48 -4.93
N ARG A 88 -10.75 -6.33 -5.95
CA ARG A 88 -9.79 -6.16 -7.06
C ARG A 88 -10.03 -4.87 -7.83
N GLU A 89 -11.29 -4.56 -8.15
CA GLU A 89 -11.64 -3.30 -8.80
C GLU A 89 -11.36 -2.09 -7.90
N ALA A 90 -11.67 -2.17 -6.62
CA ALA A 90 -11.32 -1.13 -5.66
C ALA A 90 -9.80 -0.88 -5.60
N PHE A 91 -9.00 -1.95 -5.60
CA PHE A 91 -7.53 -1.86 -5.65
C PHE A 91 -7.04 -1.16 -6.93
N LEU A 92 -7.54 -1.58 -8.09
CA LEU A 92 -7.14 -0.99 -9.38
C LEU A 92 -7.56 0.48 -9.49
N ALA A 93 -8.74 0.83 -8.98
CA ALA A 93 -9.27 2.19 -9.03
C ALA A 93 -8.58 3.15 -8.05
N THR A 94 -8.18 2.66 -6.87
CA THR A 94 -7.67 3.50 -5.78
C THR A 94 -6.17 3.42 -5.59
N GLY A 95 -5.52 2.33 -5.99
CA GLY A 95 -4.08 2.12 -5.81
C GLY A 95 -3.21 3.28 -6.27
N PRO A 96 -3.37 3.80 -7.50
CA PRO A 96 -2.60 4.95 -7.98
C PRO A 96 -2.76 6.19 -7.09
N ARG A 97 -3.97 6.44 -6.60
CA ARG A 97 -4.27 7.57 -5.72
C ARG A 97 -3.60 7.43 -4.35
N VAL A 98 -3.47 6.20 -3.84
CA VAL A 98 -2.77 5.92 -2.58
C VAL A 98 -1.29 6.23 -2.71
N LEU A 99 -0.63 5.80 -3.79
CA LEU A 99 0.79 6.14 -4.02
C LEU A 99 1.00 7.65 -4.11
N ASP A 100 0.15 8.34 -4.87
CA ASP A 100 0.22 9.80 -5.00
C ASP A 100 -0.03 10.54 -3.68
N TYR A 101 -0.93 10.03 -2.84
CA TYR A 101 -1.21 10.58 -1.52
C TYR A 101 0.01 10.45 -0.61
N LEU A 102 0.60 9.26 -0.52
CA LEU A 102 1.76 9.00 0.32
C LEU A 102 2.98 9.84 -0.11
N GLU A 103 3.27 9.93 -1.41
CA GLU A 103 4.37 10.77 -1.90
C GLU A 103 4.17 12.26 -1.62
N ARG A 104 2.93 12.76 -1.65
CA ARG A 104 2.65 14.18 -1.40
C ARG A 104 2.68 14.58 0.06
N HIS A 105 2.40 13.66 0.96
CA HIS A 105 2.17 13.97 2.37
C HIS A 105 3.18 13.31 3.32
N SER A 106 4.18 12.61 2.79
CA SER A 106 5.23 11.97 3.59
C SER A 106 6.55 11.90 2.82
N ASP A 107 7.60 11.38 3.46
CA ASP A 107 8.90 11.15 2.83
C ASP A 107 8.97 9.84 2.02
N VAL A 108 7.86 9.14 1.85
CA VAL A 108 7.79 7.93 1.02
C VAL A 108 7.95 8.29 -0.44
N VAL A 109 8.88 7.62 -1.14
CA VAL A 109 9.15 7.80 -2.57
C VAL A 109 9.04 6.46 -3.27
N PHE A 110 8.28 6.40 -4.35
CA PHE A 110 8.15 5.21 -5.19
C PHE A 110 8.94 5.39 -6.49
N ALA A 111 9.94 4.53 -6.69
CA ALA A 111 10.70 4.48 -7.93
C ALA A 111 10.12 3.39 -8.85
N PRO A 112 9.69 3.73 -10.09
CA PRO A 112 9.17 2.73 -11.01
C PRO A 112 10.28 1.77 -11.45
N ALA A 113 9.97 0.47 -11.46
CA ALA A 113 10.88 -0.57 -11.94
C ALA A 113 10.60 -0.86 -13.42
N ALA A 114 11.61 -0.73 -14.28
CA ALA A 114 11.50 -1.03 -15.70
C ALA A 114 11.40 -2.54 -16.01
N ARG A 115 11.76 -3.38 -15.04
CA ARG A 115 11.69 -4.85 -15.12
C ARG A 115 11.18 -5.38 -13.79
N HIS A 116 10.20 -6.28 -13.86
CA HIS A 116 9.88 -7.15 -12.72
C HIS A 116 10.93 -8.24 -12.61
N PRO A 117 11.27 -8.64 -11.36
CA PRO A 117 12.11 -9.81 -11.15
C PRO A 117 11.40 -11.08 -11.63
#